data_aedc9f5c90c3a4d32be7f0902076a47b
#
_entry.id   aedc9f5c90c3a4d32be7f0902076a47b
#
_cell.length_a   1.000
_cell.length_b   1.000
_cell.length_c   1.000
_cell.angle_alpha   90.00
_cell.angle_beta   90.00
_cell.angle_gamma   90.00
#
_symmetry.space_group_name_H-M   'P 1'
#
loop_
_entity.id
_entity.type
_entity.pdbx_description
1 polymer ?
#
loop_
_entity_poly.entity_id
_entity_poly.type
_entity_poly.pdbx_seq_one_letter_code
_entity_poly.pdbx_strand_id
1 'polypeptide(L)' 'MIVGYARVSTDGQTLDAQVSALRAAGAEQVYSEKVSGAKTDRRQLAKAIDALSVGDVLLQRIG' A
#
# COMPACT_ATOMS: atom_id res chain seq x y z
N MET A 1 -3.21 7.68 13.31
CA MET A 1 -2.30 6.67 12.71
C MET A 1 -2.24 6.88 11.20
N ILE A 2 -1.10 6.63 10.61
CA ILE A 2 -0.94 6.70 9.16
C ILE A 2 -0.80 5.28 8.64
N VAL A 3 -1.65 4.92 7.67
CA VAL A 3 -1.63 3.63 7.01
C VAL A 3 -1.13 3.81 5.59
N GLY A 4 -0.20 2.99 5.15
CA GLY A 4 0.34 3.04 3.81
C GLY A 4 -0.22 1.93 2.92
N TYR A 5 -0.40 2.24 1.65
CA TYR A 5 -0.81 1.27 0.64
C TYR A 5 0.09 1.41 -0.58
N ALA A 6 0.72 0.31 -0.95
CA ALA A 6 1.62 0.27 -2.10
C ALA A 6 1.07 -0.71 -3.14
N ARG A 7 1.05 -0.27 -4.39
CA ARG A 7 0.63 -1.12 -5.49
C ARG A 7 1.67 -1.06 -6.60
N VAL A 8 2.19 -2.21 -6.99
CA VAL A 8 3.22 -2.31 -8.00
C VAL A 8 2.79 -3.27 -9.10
N SER A 9 3.33 -3.06 -10.29
CA SER A 9 3.11 -3.97 -11.40
C SER A 9 4.01 -5.20 -11.26
N THR A 10 3.99 -6.07 -12.26
CA THR A 10 4.52 -7.43 -12.17
C THR A 10 5.99 -7.56 -11.80
N ASP A 11 6.80 -6.56 -12.08
CA ASP A 11 8.23 -6.68 -11.84
C ASP A 11 8.57 -6.78 -10.36
N GLY A 12 7.83 -6.10 -9.54
CA GLY A 12 7.99 -6.17 -8.10
C GLY A 12 9.26 -5.56 -7.55
N GLN A 13 10.18 -5.15 -8.41
CA GLN A 13 11.47 -4.69 -7.93
C GLN A 13 11.41 -3.35 -7.20
N THR A 14 10.32 -2.60 -7.35
CA THR A 14 10.14 -1.34 -6.67
C THR A 14 9.29 -1.46 -5.41
N LEU A 15 8.79 -2.65 -5.09
CA LEU A 15 7.89 -2.82 -3.95
C LEU A 15 8.57 -2.44 -2.64
N ASP A 16 9.77 -2.95 -2.41
CA ASP A 16 10.50 -2.63 -1.19
C ASP A 16 10.79 -1.14 -1.07
N ALA A 17 11.10 -0.50 -2.18
CA ALA A 17 11.36 0.94 -2.18
C ALA A 17 10.08 1.71 -1.83
N GLN A 18 8.94 1.29 -2.34
CA GLN A 18 7.67 1.94 -2.03
C GLN A 18 7.29 1.74 -0.57
N VAL A 19 7.45 0.52 -0.04
CA VAL A 19 7.17 0.25 1.37
C VAL A 19 8.08 1.11 2.25
N SER A 20 9.37 1.18 1.92
CA SER A 20 10.30 2.01 2.68
C SER A 20 9.91 3.48 2.63
N ALA A 21 9.49 3.97 1.47
CA ALA A 21 9.06 5.36 1.33
C ALA A 21 7.82 5.66 2.18
N LEU A 22 6.88 4.72 2.21
CA LEU A 22 5.68 4.89 3.03
C LEU A 22 6.03 4.91 4.52
N ARG A 23 6.92 4.02 4.96
CA ARG A 23 7.36 4.01 6.35
C ARG A 23 8.12 5.28 6.71
N ALA A 24 8.96 5.77 5.80
CA ALA A 24 9.68 7.01 6.00
C ALA A 24 8.73 8.21 6.09
N ALA A 25 7.59 8.13 5.43
CA ALA A 25 6.56 9.18 5.50
C ALA A 25 5.72 9.09 6.77
N GLY A 26 5.94 8.07 7.61
CA GLY A 26 5.25 7.94 8.88
C GLY A 26 4.21 6.83 8.93
N ALA A 27 4.11 6.01 7.90
CA ALA A 27 3.13 4.91 7.92
C ALA A 27 3.51 3.87 8.97
N GLU A 28 2.61 3.61 9.88
CA GLU A 28 2.80 2.62 10.92
C GLU A 28 2.49 1.21 10.42
N GLN A 29 1.54 1.10 9.50
CA GLN A 29 1.23 -0.15 8.83
C GLN A 29 1.25 0.08 7.33
N VAL A 30 1.78 -0.88 6.59
CA VAL A 30 1.85 -0.80 5.14
C VAL A 30 1.23 -2.06 4.56
N TYR A 31 0.26 -1.86 3.69
CA TYR A 31 -0.35 -2.93 2.90
C TYR A 31 0.16 -2.81 1.48
N SER A 32 0.47 -3.93 0.88
CA SER A 32 1.03 -3.93 -0.47
C SER A 32 0.35 -4.95 -1.34
N GLU A 33 0.21 -4.61 -2.61
CA GLU A 33 -0.35 -5.49 -3.62
C GLU A 33 0.55 -5.53 -4.84
N LYS A 34 0.63 -6.71 -5.43
CA LYS A 34 1.33 -6.90 -6.69
C LYS A 34 0.31 -7.21 -7.76
N VAL A 35 0.23 -6.35 -8.76
CA VAL A 35 -0.70 -6.56 -9.88
C VAL A 35 -0.02 -7.46 -10.90
N SER A 36 -0.64 -8.58 -11.19
CA SER A 36 -0.09 -9.56 -12.12
C SER A 36 -1.13 -9.90 -13.18
N GLY A 37 -0.76 -9.71 -14.44
CA GLY A 37 -1.62 -10.05 -15.55
C GLY A 37 -2.91 -9.26 -15.57
N ALA A 38 -4.01 -9.93 -15.93
CA ALA A 38 -5.31 -9.30 -16.05
C ALA A 38 -6.07 -9.21 -14.73
N LYS A 39 -5.53 -9.77 -13.67
CA LYS A 39 -6.23 -9.78 -12.39
C LYS A 39 -5.98 -8.49 -11.63
N THR A 40 -7.07 -7.86 -11.27
CA THR A 40 -7.05 -6.67 -10.42
C THR A 40 -7.53 -7.07 -9.04
N ASP A 41 -6.61 -7.44 -8.17
CA ASP A 41 -6.95 -7.82 -6.81
C ASP A 41 -6.72 -6.60 -5.91
N ARG A 42 -7.74 -6.21 -5.18
CA ARG A 42 -7.68 -5.05 -4.28
C ARG A 42 -7.90 -5.45 -2.83
N ARG A 43 -7.62 -6.69 -2.49
CA ARG A 43 -7.83 -7.18 -1.12
C ARG A 43 -7.01 -6.39 -0.11
N GLN A 44 -5.78 -6.06 -0.46
CA GLN A 44 -4.93 -5.30 0.47
C GLN A 44 -5.42 -3.87 0.63
N LEU A 45 -5.94 -3.27 -0.43
CA LEU A 45 -6.53 -1.95 -0.31
C LEU A 45 -7.75 -1.97 0.62
N ALA A 46 -8.59 -2.99 0.48
CA ALA A 46 -9.74 -3.14 1.36
C ALA A 46 -9.30 -3.29 2.81
N LYS A 47 -8.26 -4.06 3.07
CA LYS A 47 -7.71 -4.21 4.42
C LYS A 47 -7.16 -2.90 4.95
N ALA A 48 -6.47 -2.14 4.10
CA ALA A 48 -5.91 -0.86 4.50
C ALA A 48 -7.03 0.12 4.89
N ILE A 49 -8.07 0.18 4.08
CA ILE A 49 -9.22 1.04 4.36
C ILE A 49 -9.91 0.60 5.65
N ASP A 50 -10.06 -0.70 5.83
CA ASP A 50 -10.72 -1.24 7.01
C ASP A 50 -9.92 -0.97 8.30
N ALA A 51 -8.62 -0.81 8.17
CA ALA A 51 -7.76 -0.49 9.31
C ALA A 51 -7.82 1.00 9.69
N LEU A 52 -8.41 1.84 8.84
CA LEU A 52 -8.49 3.26 9.12
C LEU A 52 -9.58 3.56 10.14
N SER A 53 -9.27 4.46 11.05
CA SER A 53 -10.24 4.99 12.01
C SER A 53 -10.38 6.49 11.77
N VAL A 54 -11.33 7.10 12.47
CA VAL A 54 -11.52 8.55 12.38
C VAL A 54 -10.21 9.25 12.75
N GLY A 55 -9.77 10.14 11.86
CA GLY A 55 -8.53 10.87 12.07
C GLY A 55 -7.29 10.22 11.48
N ASP A 56 -7.42 8.99 10.98
CA ASP A 56 -6.29 8.32 10.35
C ASP A 56 -6.13 8.77 8.90
N VAL A 57 -4.94 8.58 8.36
CA VAL A 57 -4.59 9.01 7.00
C VAL A 57 -4.12 7.79 6.21
N LEU A 58 -4.57 7.71 4.97
CA LEU A 58 -4.10 6.68 4.04
C LEU A 58 -3.13 7.31 3.04
N LEU A 59 -1.91 6.81 3.02
CA LEU A 59 -0.91 7.20 2.03
C LEU A 59 -0.87 6.13 0.95
N GLN A 60 -0.93 6.54 -0.30
CA GLN A 60 -0.93 5.61 -1.43
C GLN A 60 0.28 5.84 -2.32
N ARG A 61 0.86 4.74 -2.75
CA ARG A 61 1.91 4.73 -3.76
C ARG A 61 1.55 3.71 -4.83
N ILE A 62 1.41 4.17 -6.06
CA ILE A 62 1.06 3.31 -7.19
C ILE A 62 2.15 3.45 -8.24
N GLY A 63 2.80 2.35 -8.52
CA GLY A 63 3.89 2.30 -9.48
C GLY A 63 3.53 1.58 -10.76
#